data_f90ea1624ae4b9bae07b2f378595a0d8
#
_entry.id   f90ea1624ae4b9bae07b2f378595a0d8
#
_cell.length_a   1.000
_cell.length_b   1.000
_cell.length_c   1.000
_cell.angle_alpha   90.00
_cell.angle_beta   90.00
_cell.angle_gamma   90.00
#
_symmetry.space_group_name_H-M   'P 1'
#
loop_
_entity.id
_entity.type
_entity.pdbx_description
1 polymer ?
#
loop_
_entity_poly.entity_id
_entity_poly.type
_entity_poly.pdbx_seq_one_letter_code
_entity_poly.pdbx_strand_id
1 'polypeptide(L)'
;MHAFQKALAAAAGLAGATMLGSRYFYELAIPRRSKLTIHGRGQSPEQKAAQRKRMEGFERWMAEQPAEDLWAASFDGLRLHAKYIPADEPTDRVMILVHGYRSSPLNDFGEMLPFYRDRMKMNLLLPDDRGHGQSEGGYIGFGWQDHFDVETWIDVMIGRLGPSASVFLHGVSMGAATVMITAGDPLPKQVRGVIEDCGYTSLVEELTYCMHHYYHLPVQPFLAEIDLCTKRDAGYRFEDCDPAAALRKTSLPFLMIHGDDDHFVPSFMLDRNYDACASADKRKVLIHGADHALAYVTDRALYEQEVSAFIGARA
;
A
#
# COMPACT_ATOMS: atom_id res chain seq x y z
N MET A 1 -30.20 35.88 28.16
CA MET A 1 -30.65 35.45 26.84
C MET A 1 -29.63 35.74 25.73
N HIS A 2 -29.13 36.96 25.55
CA HIS A 2 -28.16 37.28 24.46
C HIS A 2 -26.80 36.56 24.51
N ALA A 3 -26.24 36.27 25.68
CA ALA A 3 -24.95 35.54 25.79
C ALA A 3 -25.10 34.08 25.37
N PHE A 4 -26.18 33.40 25.75
CA PHE A 4 -26.47 32.02 25.38
C PHE A 4 -26.72 31.89 23.87
N GLN A 5 -27.48 32.83 23.27
CA GLN A 5 -27.72 32.83 21.82
C GLN A 5 -26.42 33.06 21.02
N LYS A 6 -25.53 33.94 21.49
CA LYS A 6 -24.21 34.15 20.87
C LYS A 6 -23.33 32.91 20.98
N ALA A 7 -23.30 32.23 22.13
CA ALA A 7 -22.57 30.97 22.33
C ALA A 7 -23.11 29.85 21.43
N LEU A 8 -24.42 29.73 21.29
CA LEU A 8 -25.05 28.74 20.42
C LEU A 8 -24.74 29.01 18.94
N ALA A 9 -24.78 30.26 18.51
CA ALA A 9 -24.43 30.66 17.13
C ALA A 9 -22.95 30.42 16.83
N ALA A 10 -22.06 30.70 17.77
CA ALA A 10 -20.64 30.40 17.63
C ALA A 10 -20.37 28.89 17.55
N ALA A 11 -21.01 28.09 18.40
CA ALA A 11 -20.92 26.64 18.35
C ALA A 11 -21.44 26.05 17.04
N ALA A 12 -22.57 26.57 16.54
CA ALA A 12 -23.13 26.16 15.24
C ALA A 12 -22.21 26.56 14.08
N GLY A 13 -21.59 27.74 14.12
CA GLY A 13 -20.62 28.19 13.13
C GLY A 13 -19.36 27.31 13.11
N LEU A 14 -18.86 26.95 14.30
CA LEU A 14 -17.70 26.05 14.43
C LEU A 14 -18.03 24.65 13.91
N ALA A 15 -19.18 24.10 14.27
CA ALA A 15 -19.63 22.79 13.76
C ALA A 15 -19.78 22.79 12.23
N GLY A 16 -20.37 23.86 11.66
CA GLY A 16 -20.47 24.00 10.22
C GLY A 16 -19.10 24.07 9.51
N ALA A 17 -18.15 24.81 10.08
CA ALA A 17 -16.78 24.89 9.55
C ALA A 17 -16.05 23.52 9.62
N THR A 18 -16.21 22.79 10.73
CA THR A 18 -15.64 21.43 10.87
C THR A 18 -16.23 20.47 9.85
N MET A 19 -17.55 20.44 9.69
CA MET A 19 -18.20 19.58 8.68
C MET A 19 -17.71 19.87 7.26
N LEU A 20 -17.54 21.14 6.89
CA LEU A 20 -17.01 21.51 5.57
C LEU A 20 -15.57 21.08 5.40
N GLY A 21 -14.75 21.25 6.44
CA GLY A 21 -13.34 20.80 6.45
C GLY A 21 -13.23 19.28 6.38
N SER A 22 -14.01 18.54 7.17
CA SER A 22 -14.08 17.08 7.13
C SER A 22 -14.53 16.57 5.76
N ARG A 23 -15.54 17.22 5.17
CA ARG A 23 -15.99 16.89 3.82
C ARG A 23 -14.89 17.12 2.78
N TYR A 24 -14.13 18.21 2.89
CA TYR A 24 -13.01 18.48 2.02
C TYR A 24 -11.96 17.37 2.11
N PHE A 25 -11.52 16.97 3.33
CA PHE A 25 -10.54 15.90 3.51
C PHE A 25 -11.06 14.53 3.10
N TYR A 26 -12.35 14.25 3.34
CA TYR A 26 -12.98 13.04 2.84
C TYR A 26 -12.89 12.95 1.31
N GLU A 27 -13.36 14.00 0.61
CA GLU A 27 -13.31 14.06 -0.86
C GLU A 27 -11.87 14.01 -1.41
N LEU A 28 -10.92 14.54 -0.65
CA LEU A 28 -9.52 14.51 -1.01
C LEU A 28 -8.95 13.09 -0.94
N ALA A 29 -9.28 12.32 0.10
CA ALA A 29 -8.57 11.09 0.44
C ALA A 29 -9.29 9.80 0.00
N ILE A 30 -10.61 9.71 0.17
CA ILE A 30 -11.33 8.44 0.13
C ILE A 30 -11.87 8.06 -1.26
N PRO A 31 -12.57 8.94 -2.02
CA PRO A 31 -13.09 8.57 -3.33
C PRO A 31 -11.97 8.33 -4.36
N ARG A 32 -12.14 7.31 -5.19
CA ARG A 32 -11.25 6.99 -6.32
C ARG A 32 -10.93 8.22 -7.19
N ARG A 33 -11.97 8.97 -7.55
CA ARG A 33 -11.87 10.16 -8.41
C ARG A 33 -12.07 11.41 -7.60
N SER A 34 -11.07 11.82 -6.87
CA SER A 34 -11.06 13.14 -6.26
C SER A 34 -10.76 14.20 -7.32
N LYS A 35 -11.53 15.29 -7.29
CA LYS A 35 -11.22 16.52 -8.05
C LYS A 35 -10.20 17.38 -7.31
N LEU A 36 -9.89 17.04 -6.07
CA LEU A 36 -8.96 17.74 -5.21
C LEU A 36 -7.59 17.12 -5.34
N THR A 37 -6.55 17.93 -5.26
CA THR A 37 -5.16 17.50 -5.25
C THR A 37 -4.62 17.63 -3.83
N ILE A 38 -3.95 16.60 -3.33
CA ILE A 38 -3.24 16.68 -2.06
C ILE A 38 -2.14 17.74 -2.20
N HIS A 39 -2.29 18.83 -1.45
CA HIS A 39 -1.28 19.87 -1.39
C HIS A 39 -0.18 19.42 -0.43
N GLY A 40 0.87 18.89 -1.00
CA GLY A 40 2.10 18.58 -0.32
C GLY A 40 3.14 18.17 -1.35
N ARG A 41 4.19 18.95 -1.50
CA ARG A 41 5.27 18.78 -2.50
C ARG A 41 4.79 18.85 -3.96
N GLY A 42 4.51 20.06 -4.43
CA GLY A 42 4.47 20.32 -5.86
C GLY A 42 5.82 19.94 -6.46
N GLN A 43 5.84 18.82 -7.20
CA GLN A 43 7.04 18.43 -7.95
C GLN A 43 7.46 19.56 -8.89
N SER A 44 8.75 19.86 -8.93
CA SER A 44 9.27 20.82 -9.91
C SER A 44 9.03 20.33 -11.35
N PRO A 45 9.04 21.21 -12.34
CA PRO A 45 8.94 20.80 -13.74
C PRO A 45 9.99 19.75 -14.13
N GLU A 46 11.22 19.85 -13.56
CA GLU A 46 12.30 18.89 -13.79
C GLU A 46 12.00 17.53 -13.16
N GLN A 47 11.47 17.50 -11.94
CA GLN A 47 11.05 16.26 -11.27
C GLN A 47 9.93 15.56 -12.02
N LYS A 48 8.93 16.31 -12.52
CA LYS A 48 7.86 15.76 -13.37
C LYS A 48 8.39 15.20 -14.68
N ALA A 49 9.33 15.88 -15.32
CA ALA A 49 9.96 15.43 -16.56
C ALA A 49 10.79 14.16 -16.33
N ALA A 50 11.54 14.09 -15.23
CA ALA A 50 12.31 12.91 -14.85
C ALA A 50 11.41 11.71 -14.57
N GLN A 51 10.32 11.92 -13.81
CA GLN A 51 9.33 10.89 -13.54
C GLN A 51 8.67 10.37 -14.82
N ARG A 52 8.27 11.28 -15.72
CA ARG A 52 7.69 10.90 -17.01
C ARG A 52 8.66 10.04 -17.84
N LYS A 53 9.93 10.46 -17.95
CA LYS A 53 10.95 9.70 -18.67
C LYS A 53 11.16 8.31 -18.07
N ARG A 54 11.13 8.21 -16.74
CA ARG A 54 11.22 6.94 -16.01
C ARG A 54 10.04 6.04 -16.36
N MET A 55 8.81 6.56 -16.30
CA MET A 55 7.59 5.82 -16.67
C MET A 55 7.63 5.35 -18.13
N GLU A 56 8.04 6.18 -19.07
CA GLU A 56 8.23 5.79 -20.49
C GLU A 56 9.26 4.64 -20.64
N GLY A 57 10.24 4.57 -19.75
CA GLY A 57 11.21 3.45 -19.68
C GLY A 57 10.55 2.15 -19.22
N PHE A 58 9.74 2.22 -18.18
CA PHE A 58 9.02 1.06 -17.63
C PHE A 58 7.95 0.54 -18.60
N GLU A 59 7.21 1.45 -19.24
CA GLU A 59 6.22 1.09 -20.26
C GLU A 59 6.86 0.39 -21.47
N ARG A 60 8.03 0.83 -21.90
CA ARG A 60 8.78 0.14 -22.98
C ARG A 60 9.23 -1.25 -22.54
N TRP A 61 9.84 -1.36 -21.33
CA TRP A 61 10.24 -2.65 -20.80
C TRP A 61 9.02 -3.59 -20.69
N MET A 62 7.89 -3.10 -20.19
CA MET A 62 6.65 -3.86 -20.07
C MET A 62 6.13 -4.32 -21.43
N ALA A 63 6.21 -3.48 -22.48
CA ALA A 63 5.75 -3.82 -23.82
C ALA A 63 6.59 -4.91 -24.50
N GLU A 64 7.83 -5.13 -24.03
CA GLU A 64 8.71 -6.21 -24.50
C GLU A 64 8.46 -7.54 -23.78
N GLN A 65 7.67 -7.52 -22.69
CA GLN A 65 7.40 -8.73 -21.92
C GLN A 65 6.17 -9.48 -22.45
N PRO A 66 6.11 -10.82 -22.28
CA PRO A 66 4.94 -11.62 -22.60
C PRO A 66 3.85 -11.45 -21.52
N ALA A 67 3.45 -10.19 -21.27
CA ALA A 67 2.51 -9.83 -20.23
C ALA A 67 1.07 -10.19 -20.62
N GLU A 68 0.31 -10.72 -19.69
CA GLU A 68 -1.10 -11.06 -19.83
C GLU A 68 -1.95 -10.21 -18.90
N ASP A 69 -3.14 -9.79 -19.35
CA ASP A 69 -4.16 -9.19 -18.48
C ASP A 69 -4.98 -10.30 -17.83
N LEU A 70 -4.96 -10.34 -16.49
CA LEU A 70 -5.77 -11.24 -15.68
C LEU A 70 -6.93 -10.48 -15.03
N TRP A 71 -8.04 -11.19 -14.85
CA TRP A 71 -9.23 -10.65 -14.23
C TRP A 71 -9.73 -11.62 -13.17
N ALA A 72 -10.14 -11.08 -12.03
CA ALA A 72 -10.74 -11.84 -10.94
C ALA A 72 -11.97 -11.11 -10.40
N ALA A 73 -12.84 -11.80 -9.68
CA ALA A 73 -13.91 -11.22 -8.92
C ALA A 73 -13.48 -11.06 -7.46
N SER A 74 -13.64 -9.86 -6.90
CA SER A 74 -13.42 -9.63 -5.48
C SER A 74 -14.51 -10.28 -4.61
N PHE A 75 -14.29 -10.34 -3.30
CA PHE A 75 -15.25 -10.85 -2.32
C PHE A 75 -16.61 -10.14 -2.35
N ASP A 76 -16.63 -8.87 -2.77
CA ASP A 76 -17.82 -8.00 -2.86
C ASP A 76 -18.30 -7.75 -4.31
N GLY A 77 -17.79 -8.52 -5.27
CA GLY A 77 -18.26 -8.58 -6.66
C GLY A 77 -17.65 -7.53 -7.59
N LEU A 78 -16.60 -6.82 -7.20
CA LEU A 78 -15.85 -5.95 -8.10
C LEU A 78 -15.04 -6.79 -9.09
N ARG A 79 -14.90 -6.30 -10.31
CA ARG A 79 -13.98 -6.87 -11.29
C ARG A 79 -12.60 -6.29 -11.08
N LEU A 80 -11.66 -7.13 -10.63
CA LEU A 80 -10.28 -6.81 -10.38
C LEU A 80 -9.41 -7.11 -11.60
N HIS A 81 -8.41 -6.28 -11.83
CA HIS A 81 -7.43 -6.42 -12.91
C HIS A 81 -6.03 -6.62 -12.33
N ALA A 82 -5.22 -7.41 -13.00
CA ALA A 82 -3.78 -7.49 -12.78
C ALA A 82 -3.04 -7.80 -14.08
N LYS A 83 -1.79 -7.36 -14.19
CA LYS A 83 -0.88 -7.87 -15.22
C LYS A 83 -0.05 -9.01 -14.66
N TYR A 84 -0.02 -10.11 -15.39
CA TYR A 84 0.85 -11.25 -15.10
C TYR A 84 2.00 -11.28 -16.11
N ILE A 85 3.23 -11.38 -15.61
CA ILE A 85 4.43 -11.48 -16.44
C ILE A 85 5.13 -12.80 -16.07
N PRO A 86 5.16 -13.80 -16.96
CA PRO A 86 5.87 -15.04 -16.70
C PRO A 86 7.39 -14.79 -16.66
N ALA A 87 8.10 -15.59 -15.88
CA ALA A 87 9.54 -15.70 -15.96
C ALA A 87 9.98 -16.25 -17.31
N ASP A 88 11.25 -16.06 -17.68
CA ASP A 88 11.80 -16.59 -18.94
C ASP A 88 11.84 -18.13 -18.97
N GLU A 89 12.04 -18.73 -17.81
CA GLU A 89 12.03 -20.18 -17.64
C GLU A 89 10.87 -20.59 -16.74
N PRO A 90 10.27 -21.77 -16.97
CA PRO A 90 9.19 -22.26 -16.12
C PRO A 90 9.59 -22.31 -14.65
N THR A 91 8.80 -21.69 -13.80
CA THR A 91 8.99 -21.69 -12.34
C THR A 91 7.64 -21.67 -11.64
N ASP A 92 7.56 -22.23 -10.45
CA ASP A 92 6.40 -22.17 -9.56
C ASP A 92 6.44 -20.99 -8.58
N ARG A 93 7.48 -20.14 -8.67
CA ARG A 93 7.64 -18.95 -7.83
C ARG A 93 6.95 -17.74 -8.45
N VAL A 94 6.21 -17.01 -7.62
CA VAL A 94 5.57 -15.75 -8.03
C VAL A 94 5.72 -14.68 -6.96
N MET A 95 5.99 -13.44 -7.40
CA MET A 95 5.93 -12.23 -6.59
C MET A 95 4.65 -11.47 -6.92
N ILE A 96 3.79 -11.24 -5.93
CA ILE A 96 2.63 -10.35 -6.03
C ILE A 96 3.05 -8.98 -5.51
N LEU A 97 2.95 -7.95 -6.36
CA LEU A 97 3.47 -6.59 -6.14
C LEU A 97 2.32 -5.61 -5.93
N VAL A 98 2.05 -5.25 -4.66
CA VAL A 98 0.91 -4.44 -4.24
C VAL A 98 1.32 -2.98 -4.08
N HIS A 99 0.78 -2.10 -4.91
CA HIS A 99 1.20 -0.69 -4.98
C HIS A 99 0.60 0.21 -3.90
N GLY A 100 1.12 1.42 -3.77
CA GLY A 100 0.69 2.40 -2.78
C GLY A 100 -0.53 3.22 -3.18
N TYR A 101 -0.93 4.09 -2.26
CA TYR A 101 -2.06 5.00 -2.39
C TYR A 101 -1.95 5.88 -3.64
N ARG A 102 -2.99 5.85 -4.48
CA ARG A 102 -3.10 6.61 -5.75
C ARG A 102 -1.91 6.44 -6.68
N SER A 103 -1.28 5.28 -6.61
CA SER A 103 -0.14 4.90 -7.45
C SER A 103 -0.55 3.87 -8.50
N SER A 104 0.41 3.15 -9.00
CA SER A 104 0.26 2.02 -9.91
C SER A 104 1.44 1.07 -9.74
N PRO A 105 1.30 -0.21 -10.14
CA PRO A 105 2.40 -1.16 -10.05
C PRO A 105 3.67 -0.70 -10.78
N LEU A 106 3.53 -0.06 -11.95
CA LEU A 106 4.69 0.44 -12.69
C LEU A 106 5.36 1.64 -12.02
N ASN A 107 4.59 2.49 -11.35
CA ASN A 107 5.16 3.64 -10.65
C ASN A 107 6.00 3.22 -9.44
N ASP A 108 5.53 2.24 -8.67
CA ASP A 108 6.18 1.85 -7.42
C ASP A 108 7.22 0.75 -7.64
N PHE A 109 6.99 -0.19 -8.55
CA PHE A 109 7.85 -1.34 -8.74
C PHE A 109 8.63 -1.35 -10.06
N GLY A 110 8.43 -0.38 -10.96
CA GLY A 110 8.99 -0.41 -12.32
C GLY A 110 10.50 -0.65 -12.36
N GLU A 111 11.28 -0.10 -11.42
CA GLU A 111 12.72 -0.34 -11.31
C GLU A 111 13.08 -1.72 -10.75
N MET A 112 12.17 -2.33 -9.99
CA MET A 112 12.37 -3.64 -9.36
C MET A 112 11.96 -4.81 -10.27
N LEU A 113 11.14 -4.56 -11.32
CA LEU A 113 10.61 -5.63 -12.18
C LEU A 113 11.71 -6.48 -12.81
N PRO A 114 12.77 -5.90 -13.43
CA PRO A 114 13.88 -6.70 -13.98
C PRO A 114 14.64 -7.48 -12.89
N PHE A 115 14.75 -6.94 -11.69
CA PHE A 115 15.37 -7.66 -10.58
C PHE A 115 14.59 -8.94 -10.22
N TYR A 116 13.29 -8.83 -10.03
CA TYR A 116 12.47 -9.99 -9.68
C TYR A 116 12.36 -11.00 -10.83
N ARG A 117 12.09 -10.51 -12.05
CA ARG A 117 11.87 -11.38 -13.21
C ARG A 117 13.16 -12.03 -13.72
N ASP A 118 14.17 -11.20 -13.99
CA ASP A 118 15.34 -11.66 -14.73
C ASP A 118 16.44 -12.24 -13.80
N ARG A 119 16.64 -11.62 -12.61
CA ARG A 119 17.67 -12.09 -11.66
C ARG A 119 17.13 -13.11 -10.67
N MET A 120 15.95 -12.87 -10.10
CA MET A 120 15.33 -13.78 -9.13
C MET A 120 14.54 -14.92 -9.81
N LYS A 121 14.35 -14.86 -11.14
CA LYS A 121 13.65 -15.88 -11.94
C LYS A 121 12.25 -16.19 -11.41
N MET A 122 11.47 -15.14 -11.17
CA MET A 122 10.11 -15.24 -10.63
C MET A 122 9.07 -14.78 -11.67
N ASN A 123 7.92 -15.42 -11.66
CA ASN A 123 6.73 -14.84 -12.26
C ASN A 123 6.33 -13.60 -11.46
N LEU A 124 5.74 -12.61 -12.12
CA LEU A 124 5.26 -11.39 -11.48
C LEU A 124 3.76 -11.27 -11.65
N LEU A 125 3.07 -10.88 -10.59
CA LEU A 125 1.69 -10.43 -10.65
C LEU A 125 1.64 -8.98 -10.15
N LEU A 126 1.08 -8.11 -10.97
CA LEU A 126 0.97 -6.68 -10.74
C LEU A 126 -0.51 -6.28 -10.67
N PRO A 127 -1.19 -6.44 -9.53
CA PRO A 127 -2.57 -6.03 -9.38
C PRO A 127 -2.71 -4.51 -9.51
N ASP A 128 -3.77 -4.07 -10.17
CA ASP A 128 -4.34 -2.77 -9.89
C ASP A 128 -5.22 -2.91 -8.65
N ASP A 129 -4.88 -2.27 -7.56
CA ASP A 129 -5.68 -2.30 -6.33
C ASP A 129 -7.10 -1.80 -6.59
N ARG A 130 -8.08 -2.23 -5.79
CA ARG A 130 -9.44 -1.70 -5.90
C ARG A 130 -9.45 -0.17 -5.92
N GLY A 131 -10.28 0.41 -6.77
CA GLY A 131 -10.31 1.86 -6.95
C GLY A 131 -9.12 2.45 -7.71
N HIS A 132 -8.23 1.64 -8.29
CA HIS A 132 -7.09 2.06 -9.10
C HIS A 132 -7.10 1.41 -10.49
N GLY A 133 -6.28 1.92 -11.39
CA GLY A 133 -6.03 1.37 -12.71
C GLY A 133 -7.28 0.90 -13.46
N GLN A 134 -7.30 -0.36 -13.87
CA GLN A 134 -8.43 -1.01 -14.54
C GLN A 134 -9.35 -1.78 -13.58
N SER A 135 -8.97 -1.95 -12.32
CA SER A 135 -9.84 -2.53 -11.30
C SER A 135 -11.03 -1.63 -11.01
N GLU A 136 -12.19 -2.25 -10.73
CA GLU A 136 -13.37 -1.52 -10.29
C GLU A 136 -13.22 -1.01 -8.84
N GLY A 137 -14.22 -0.30 -8.35
CA GLY A 137 -14.24 0.29 -7.03
C GLY A 137 -14.36 1.82 -7.08
N GLY A 138 -15.20 2.36 -6.20
CA GLY A 138 -15.45 3.80 -6.09
C GLY A 138 -14.60 4.51 -5.04
N TYR A 139 -13.97 3.73 -4.16
CA TYR A 139 -13.27 4.21 -2.97
C TYR A 139 -11.95 3.46 -2.80
N ILE A 140 -11.00 4.08 -2.11
CA ILE A 140 -9.71 3.49 -1.75
C ILE A 140 -9.87 2.80 -0.40
N GLY A 141 -9.41 1.55 -0.28
CA GLY A 141 -9.61 0.71 0.90
C GLY A 141 -8.55 0.86 1.99
N PHE A 142 -7.43 1.54 1.71
CA PHE A 142 -6.32 1.74 2.65
C PHE A 142 -5.80 0.46 3.29
N GLY A 143 -5.78 -0.62 2.53
CA GLY A 143 -5.34 -1.93 2.98
C GLY A 143 -6.44 -2.81 3.57
N TRP A 144 -7.54 -2.25 4.10
CA TRP A 144 -8.58 -3.08 4.71
C TRP A 144 -9.36 -3.92 3.70
N GLN A 145 -10.00 -3.29 2.71
CA GLN A 145 -10.72 -4.06 1.68
C GLN A 145 -9.75 -4.69 0.67
N ASP A 146 -8.60 -4.04 0.46
CA ASP A 146 -7.57 -4.47 -0.47
C ASP A 146 -6.96 -5.82 -0.08
N HIS A 147 -6.87 -6.17 1.24
CA HIS A 147 -6.30 -7.44 1.65
C HIS A 147 -7.11 -8.66 1.16
N PHE A 148 -8.43 -8.58 1.10
CA PHE A 148 -9.25 -9.64 0.52
C PHE A 148 -9.02 -9.82 -0.98
N ASP A 149 -8.68 -8.71 -1.68
CA ASP A 149 -8.32 -8.80 -3.10
C ASP A 149 -6.96 -9.46 -3.28
N VAL A 150 -6.00 -9.20 -2.38
CA VAL A 150 -4.70 -9.90 -2.37
C VAL A 150 -4.89 -11.39 -2.12
N GLU A 151 -5.77 -11.80 -1.20
CA GLU A 151 -6.12 -13.21 -0.99
C GLU A 151 -6.70 -13.84 -2.27
N THR A 152 -7.60 -13.12 -2.96
CA THR A 152 -8.13 -13.55 -4.25
C THR A 152 -7.00 -13.77 -5.26
N TRP A 153 -6.02 -12.88 -5.34
CA TRP A 153 -4.88 -13.02 -6.24
C TRP A 153 -3.93 -14.15 -5.84
N ILE A 154 -3.76 -14.41 -4.55
CA ILE A 154 -3.02 -15.59 -4.05
C ILE A 154 -3.67 -16.88 -4.59
N ASP A 155 -4.98 -17.01 -4.46
CA ASP A 155 -5.72 -18.18 -4.93
C ASP A 155 -5.65 -18.34 -6.46
N VAL A 156 -5.75 -17.23 -7.21
CA VAL A 156 -5.57 -17.22 -8.67
C VAL A 156 -4.17 -17.72 -9.05
N MET A 157 -3.13 -17.29 -8.36
CA MET A 157 -1.76 -17.73 -8.65
C MET A 157 -1.52 -19.17 -8.26
N ILE A 158 -2.03 -19.64 -7.14
CA ILE A 158 -1.95 -21.07 -6.76
C ILE A 158 -2.71 -21.93 -7.77
N GLY A 159 -3.88 -21.49 -8.20
CA GLY A 159 -4.64 -22.19 -9.25
C GLY A 159 -3.89 -22.28 -10.58
N ARG A 160 -3.15 -21.24 -10.95
CA ARG A 160 -2.36 -21.16 -12.18
C ARG A 160 -1.07 -21.97 -12.14
N LEU A 161 -0.32 -21.88 -11.04
CA LEU A 161 1.02 -22.48 -10.90
C LEU A 161 0.98 -23.90 -10.29
N GLY A 162 -0.16 -24.27 -9.71
CA GLY A 162 -0.34 -25.58 -9.12
C GLY A 162 0.04 -25.66 -7.63
N PRO A 163 -0.06 -26.87 -7.04
CA PRO A 163 0.10 -27.09 -5.60
C PRO A 163 1.52 -26.83 -5.06
N SER A 164 2.52 -26.80 -5.93
CA SER A 164 3.93 -26.46 -5.61
C SER A 164 4.20 -24.95 -5.61
N ALA A 165 3.21 -24.12 -5.94
CA ALA A 165 3.38 -22.68 -6.00
C ALA A 165 4.07 -22.11 -4.74
N SER A 166 5.01 -21.22 -4.96
CA SER A 166 5.70 -20.44 -3.91
C SER A 166 5.38 -18.97 -4.11
N VAL A 167 4.43 -18.47 -3.34
CA VAL A 167 3.90 -17.11 -3.43
C VAL A 167 4.62 -16.21 -2.44
N PHE A 168 5.16 -15.12 -2.91
CA PHE A 168 5.71 -14.04 -2.09
C PHE A 168 4.86 -12.79 -2.31
N LEU A 169 4.66 -12.02 -1.25
CA LEU A 169 3.96 -10.74 -1.28
C LEU A 169 4.98 -9.62 -1.08
N HIS A 170 4.88 -8.57 -1.88
CA HIS A 170 5.65 -7.36 -1.66
C HIS A 170 4.74 -6.15 -1.83
N GLY A 171 4.60 -5.35 -0.79
CA GLY A 171 3.80 -4.13 -0.77
C GLY A 171 4.64 -2.89 -0.50
N VAL A 172 4.26 -1.76 -1.10
CA VAL A 172 4.86 -0.44 -0.88
C VAL A 172 3.82 0.50 -0.29
N SER A 173 4.13 1.18 0.82
CA SER A 173 3.27 2.19 1.46
C SER A 173 1.89 1.60 1.84
N MET A 174 0.78 2.08 1.26
CA MET A 174 -0.54 1.47 1.42
C MET A 174 -0.53 -0.02 1.04
N GLY A 175 0.20 -0.41 -0.01
CA GLY A 175 0.37 -1.80 -0.40
C GLY A 175 1.12 -2.61 0.67
N ALA A 176 2.09 -1.99 1.37
CA ALA A 176 2.77 -2.62 2.51
C ALA A 176 1.79 -2.85 3.68
N ALA A 177 0.94 -1.87 3.98
CA ALA A 177 -0.14 -2.05 4.96
C ALA A 177 -1.09 -3.18 4.53
N THR A 178 -1.44 -3.25 3.25
CA THR A 178 -2.29 -4.30 2.69
C THR A 178 -1.68 -5.68 2.90
N VAL A 179 -0.41 -5.92 2.52
CA VAL A 179 0.21 -7.24 2.68
C VAL A 179 0.45 -7.61 4.15
N MET A 180 0.65 -6.63 5.03
CA MET A 180 0.72 -6.87 6.47
C MET A 180 -0.64 -7.31 7.03
N ILE A 181 -1.75 -6.70 6.60
CA ILE A 181 -3.10 -7.09 7.02
C ILE A 181 -3.41 -8.48 6.47
N THR A 182 -3.17 -8.74 5.18
CA THR A 182 -3.31 -10.07 4.55
C THR A 182 -2.59 -11.16 5.35
N ALA A 183 -1.37 -10.88 5.81
CA ALA A 183 -0.56 -11.84 6.57
C ALA A 183 -1.12 -12.15 7.97
N GLY A 184 -2.06 -11.37 8.47
CA GLY A 184 -2.77 -11.62 9.73
C GLY A 184 -3.90 -12.65 9.62
N ASP A 185 -4.27 -13.02 8.40
CA ASP A 185 -5.31 -14.00 8.11
C ASP A 185 -4.73 -15.42 7.87
N PRO A 186 -5.55 -16.47 7.98
CA PRO A 186 -5.13 -17.83 7.68
C PRO A 186 -4.85 -18.00 6.17
N LEU A 187 -3.61 -17.87 5.76
CA LEU A 187 -3.21 -18.00 4.36
C LEU A 187 -2.81 -19.43 3.97
N PRO A 188 -2.93 -19.79 2.68
CA PRO A 188 -2.43 -21.05 2.15
C PRO A 188 -0.92 -21.22 2.42
N LYS A 189 -0.48 -22.48 2.67
CA LYS A 189 0.94 -22.82 2.92
C LYS A 189 1.89 -22.46 1.78
N GLN A 190 1.36 -22.17 0.61
CA GLN A 190 2.09 -21.69 -0.56
C GLN A 190 2.60 -20.26 -0.40
N VAL A 191 2.04 -19.48 0.51
CA VAL A 191 2.58 -18.14 0.86
C VAL A 191 3.82 -18.33 1.71
N ARG A 192 4.97 -17.93 1.18
CA ARG A 192 6.30 -18.23 1.72
C ARG A 192 6.93 -17.08 2.49
N GLY A 193 6.49 -15.87 2.26
CA GLY A 193 7.02 -14.69 2.96
C GLY A 193 6.44 -13.39 2.43
N VAL A 194 6.57 -12.36 3.25
CA VAL A 194 6.05 -11.02 3.00
C VAL A 194 7.18 -10.01 3.10
N ILE A 195 7.24 -9.12 2.12
CA ILE A 195 8.12 -7.95 2.10
C ILE A 195 7.21 -6.73 2.21
N GLU A 196 7.42 -5.92 3.23
CA GLU A 196 6.78 -4.62 3.36
C GLU A 196 7.81 -3.50 3.24
N ASP A 197 7.51 -2.48 2.47
CA ASP A 197 8.35 -1.30 2.27
C ASP A 197 7.55 -0.05 2.63
N CYS A 198 8.01 0.68 3.65
CA CYS A 198 7.46 1.92 4.19
C CYS A 198 5.97 1.88 4.56
N GLY A 199 5.52 0.76 5.16
CA GLY A 199 4.14 0.60 5.62
C GLY A 199 3.85 1.28 6.95
N TYR A 200 2.63 1.81 7.12
CA TYR A 200 2.19 2.41 8.38
C TYR A 200 1.70 1.36 9.39
N THR A 201 1.62 1.75 10.67
CA THR A 201 1.16 0.91 11.79
C THR A 201 -0.36 0.75 11.82
N SER A 202 -1.07 1.85 11.58
CA SER A 202 -2.53 1.91 11.44
C SER A 202 -2.93 3.14 10.65
N LEU A 203 -4.07 3.08 9.98
CA LEU A 203 -4.59 4.23 9.24
C LEU A 203 -4.89 5.42 10.15
N VAL A 204 -5.38 5.15 11.38
CA VAL A 204 -5.64 6.20 12.37
C VAL A 204 -4.36 6.93 12.74
N GLU A 205 -3.25 6.21 12.96
CA GLU A 205 -1.96 6.82 13.32
C GLU A 205 -1.38 7.62 12.15
N GLU A 206 -1.41 7.06 10.94
CA GLU A 206 -0.93 7.72 9.72
C GLU A 206 -1.71 9.02 9.45
N LEU A 207 -3.03 8.98 9.46
CA LEU A 207 -3.85 10.17 9.23
C LEU A 207 -3.67 11.21 10.36
N THR A 208 -3.48 10.76 11.60
CA THR A 208 -3.17 11.63 12.73
C THR A 208 -1.85 12.35 12.50
N TYR A 209 -0.81 11.62 12.09
CA TYR A 209 0.48 12.21 11.76
C TYR A 209 0.36 13.21 10.61
N CYS A 210 -0.29 12.84 9.52
CA CYS A 210 -0.51 13.72 8.37
C CYS A 210 -1.25 15.01 8.74
N MET A 211 -2.32 14.91 9.55
CA MET A 211 -3.08 16.09 9.99
C MET A 211 -2.23 17.04 10.82
N HIS A 212 -1.41 16.54 11.73
CA HIS A 212 -0.53 17.37 12.53
C HIS A 212 0.63 17.94 11.73
N HIS A 213 1.30 17.09 10.94
CA HIS A 213 2.55 17.46 10.29
C HIS A 213 2.33 18.37 9.07
N TYR A 214 1.35 18.06 8.22
CA TYR A 214 1.13 18.78 6.96
C TYR A 214 0.08 19.87 7.04
N TYR A 215 -0.96 19.66 7.83
CA TYR A 215 -2.10 20.60 7.87
C TYR A 215 -2.14 21.45 9.14
N HIS A 216 -1.36 21.08 10.17
CA HIS A 216 -1.36 21.76 11.48
C HIS A 216 -2.75 21.89 12.09
N LEU A 217 -3.60 20.89 11.86
CA LEU A 217 -4.99 20.85 12.32
C LEU A 217 -5.14 19.90 13.52
N PRO A 218 -6.11 20.18 14.41
CA PRO A 218 -6.47 19.22 15.43
C PRO A 218 -7.07 17.96 14.79
N VAL A 219 -6.73 16.79 15.32
CA VAL A 219 -7.24 15.52 14.81
C VAL A 219 -8.76 15.43 14.96
N GLN A 220 -9.25 15.78 16.17
CA GLN A 220 -10.67 15.78 16.45
C GLN A 220 -11.27 17.18 16.33
N PRO A 221 -12.49 17.30 15.79
CA PRO A 221 -13.40 16.22 15.38
C PRO A 221 -13.25 15.76 13.92
N PHE A 222 -12.30 16.30 13.13
CA PHE A 222 -12.19 16.04 11.69
C PHE A 222 -12.08 14.54 11.37
N LEU A 223 -11.17 13.83 12.03
CA LEU A 223 -10.92 12.41 11.75
C LEU A 223 -12.17 11.56 12.01
N ALA A 224 -12.91 11.85 13.10
CA ALA A 224 -14.13 11.13 13.44
C ALA A 224 -15.24 11.34 12.38
N GLU A 225 -15.39 12.56 11.86
CA GLU A 225 -16.37 12.86 10.83
C GLU A 225 -16.02 12.22 9.49
N ILE A 226 -14.71 12.25 9.11
CA ILE A 226 -14.23 11.59 7.89
C ILE A 226 -14.46 10.07 7.98
N ASP A 227 -14.14 9.47 9.12
CA ASP A 227 -14.32 8.04 9.38
C ASP A 227 -15.82 7.63 9.29
N LEU A 228 -16.74 8.44 9.82
CA LEU A 228 -18.18 8.20 9.68
C LEU A 228 -18.63 8.26 8.22
N CYS A 229 -18.12 9.20 7.43
CA CYS A 229 -18.40 9.28 6.00
C CYS A 229 -17.83 8.05 5.28
N THR A 230 -16.62 7.62 5.62
CA THR A 230 -15.97 6.43 5.05
C THR A 230 -16.78 5.17 5.36
N LYS A 231 -17.25 5.01 6.61
CA LYS A 231 -18.12 3.88 6.95
C LYS A 231 -19.41 3.86 6.15
N ARG A 232 -20.05 5.02 5.96
CA ARG A 232 -21.29 5.12 5.21
C ARG A 232 -21.10 4.80 3.72
N ASP A 233 -20.07 5.36 3.09
CA ASP A 233 -19.92 5.37 1.63
C ASP A 233 -19.03 4.22 1.12
N ALA A 234 -17.97 3.88 1.85
CA ALA A 234 -17.01 2.84 1.49
C ALA A 234 -17.12 1.54 2.33
N GLY A 235 -17.91 1.54 3.41
CA GLY A 235 -18.27 0.35 4.16
C GLY A 235 -17.27 -0.06 5.26
N TYR A 236 -16.16 0.65 5.47
CA TYR A 236 -15.14 0.34 6.49
C TYR A 236 -14.87 1.53 7.42
N ARG A 237 -14.26 1.25 8.57
CA ARG A 237 -13.78 2.23 9.55
C ARG A 237 -12.26 2.34 9.47
N PHE A 238 -11.70 3.46 9.88
CA PHE A 238 -10.25 3.62 9.94
C PHE A 238 -9.58 2.67 10.94
N GLU A 239 -10.28 2.30 12.01
CA GLU A 239 -9.83 1.31 12.98
C GLU A 239 -9.74 -0.12 12.42
N ASP A 240 -10.45 -0.43 11.33
CA ASP A 240 -10.35 -1.71 10.63
C ASP A 240 -8.97 -1.86 9.93
N CYS A 241 -8.35 -0.73 9.56
CA CYS A 241 -7.06 -0.68 8.86
C CYS A 241 -5.91 -0.63 9.87
N ASP A 242 -5.59 -1.74 10.52
CA ASP A 242 -4.55 -1.85 11.56
C ASP A 242 -3.54 -2.97 11.25
N PRO A 243 -2.52 -2.67 10.40
CA PRO A 243 -1.42 -3.58 10.14
C PRO A 243 -0.72 -4.12 11.37
N ALA A 244 -0.47 -3.26 12.39
CA ALA A 244 0.19 -3.70 13.61
C ALA A 244 -0.65 -4.73 14.40
N ALA A 245 -1.97 -4.61 14.39
CA ALA A 245 -2.85 -5.63 14.99
C ALA A 245 -2.84 -6.94 14.21
N ALA A 246 -2.79 -6.88 12.87
CA ALA A 246 -2.67 -8.05 12.01
C ALA A 246 -1.33 -8.77 12.20
N LEU A 247 -0.23 -8.03 12.28
CA LEU A 247 1.11 -8.57 12.52
C LEU A 247 1.23 -9.38 13.83
N ARG A 248 0.43 -9.07 14.85
CA ARG A 248 0.41 -9.86 16.11
C ARG A 248 -0.14 -11.28 15.93
N LYS A 249 -0.75 -11.58 14.78
CA LYS A 249 -1.39 -12.89 14.50
C LYS A 249 -0.57 -13.74 13.53
N THR A 250 0.37 -13.12 12.79
CA THR A 250 1.11 -13.80 11.74
C THR A 250 2.26 -14.66 12.27
N SER A 251 2.49 -15.79 11.61
CA SER A 251 3.71 -16.59 11.76
C SER A 251 4.55 -16.62 10.48
N LEU A 252 4.10 -15.93 9.42
CA LEU A 252 4.81 -15.88 8.15
C LEU A 252 6.15 -15.15 8.31
N PRO A 253 7.17 -15.54 7.52
CA PRO A 253 8.41 -14.79 7.44
C PRO A 253 8.20 -13.35 6.94
N PHE A 254 8.89 -12.39 7.55
CA PHE A 254 8.81 -10.97 7.18
C PHE A 254 10.18 -10.33 6.92
N LEU A 255 10.26 -9.58 5.82
CA LEU A 255 11.28 -8.57 5.59
C LEU A 255 10.61 -7.20 5.57
N MET A 256 11.01 -6.33 6.50
CA MET A 256 10.45 -4.99 6.68
C MET A 256 11.53 -3.96 6.31
N ILE A 257 11.25 -3.11 5.32
CA ILE A 257 12.20 -2.13 4.79
C ILE A 257 11.60 -0.73 4.96
N HIS A 258 12.44 0.26 5.28
CA HIS A 258 11.99 1.65 5.41
C HIS A 258 13.13 2.62 5.17
N GLY A 259 12.84 3.80 4.69
CA GLY A 259 13.78 4.90 4.64
C GLY A 259 13.83 5.67 5.97
N ASP A 260 15.03 6.08 6.42
CA ASP A 260 15.13 6.85 7.67
C ASP A 260 14.80 8.35 7.51
N ASP A 261 14.72 8.85 6.27
CA ASP A 261 14.31 10.21 5.93
C ASP A 261 12.87 10.28 5.39
N ASP A 262 12.08 9.24 5.66
CA ASP A 262 10.66 9.21 5.30
C ASP A 262 9.84 10.18 6.15
N HIS A 263 9.38 11.24 5.51
CA HIS A 263 8.56 12.28 6.13
C HIS A 263 7.06 12.05 5.95
N PHE A 264 6.64 11.10 5.12
CA PHE A 264 5.23 10.81 4.87
C PHE A 264 4.72 9.71 5.80
N VAL A 265 5.34 8.53 5.78
CA VAL A 265 5.16 7.49 6.80
C VAL A 265 6.43 7.47 7.65
N PRO A 266 6.42 8.04 8.85
CA PRO A 266 7.66 8.21 9.60
C PRO A 266 8.28 6.87 10.02
N SER A 267 9.61 6.78 9.93
CA SER A 267 10.38 5.53 10.12
C SER A 267 10.20 4.86 11.50
N PHE A 268 9.73 5.58 12.53
CA PHE A 268 9.38 4.94 13.81
C PHE A 268 8.25 3.90 13.68
N MET A 269 7.44 3.98 12.60
CA MET A 269 6.40 2.98 12.34
C MET A 269 7.00 1.63 11.95
N LEU A 270 8.16 1.59 11.29
CA LEU A 270 8.92 0.35 11.08
C LEU A 270 9.22 -0.36 12.39
N ASP A 271 9.74 0.37 13.39
CA ASP A 271 10.06 -0.22 14.69
C ASP A 271 8.82 -0.80 15.37
N ARG A 272 7.70 -0.08 15.33
CA ARG A 272 6.43 -0.53 15.91
C ARG A 272 5.85 -1.74 15.18
N ASN A 273 5.91 -1.78 13.86
CA ASN A 273 5.49 -2.92 13.05
C ASN A 273 6.36 -4.14 13.35
N TYR A 274 7.68 -3.93 13.41
CA TYR A 274 8.62 -4.99 13.76
C TYR A 274 8.35 -5.55 15.17
N ASP A 275 8.15 -4.70 16.16
CA ASP A 275 7.86 -5.13 17.53
C ASP A 275 6.50 -5.83 17.65
N ALA A 276 5.50 -5.38 16.88
CA ALA A 276 4.17 -6.01 16.84
C ALA A 276 4.18 -7.38 16.16
N CYS A 277 5.07 -7.61 15.20
CA CYS A 277 5.10 -8.84 14.40
C CYS A 277 5.42 -10.07 15.27
N ALA A 278 4.50 -11.03 15.31
CA ALA A 278 4.65 -12.27 16.09
C ALA A 278 5.52 -13.31 15.41
N SER A 279 5.90 -13.14 14.14
CA SER A 279 6.78 -14.06 13.44
C SER A 279 8.14 -14.18 14.14
N ALA A 280 8.61 -15.41 14.28
CA ALA A 280 9.97 -15.68 14.75
C ALA A 280 11.03 -15.42 13.66
N ASP A 281 10.61 -15.48 12.39
CA ASP A 281 11.45 -15.25 11.21
C ASP A 281 11.13 -13.87 10.63
N LYS A 282 11.68 -12.84 11.25
CA LYS A 282 11.50 -11.44 10.84
C LYS A 282 12.81 -10.66 10.84
N ARG A 283 12.94 -9.78 9.87
CA ARG A 283 14.08 -8.88 9.73
C ARG A 283 13.59 -7.48 9.37
N LYS A 284 14.23 -6.45 9.92
CA LYS A 284 14.04 -5.06 9.49
C LYS A 284 15.32 -4.47 8.92
N VAL A 285 15.17 -3.62 7.93
CA VAL A 285 16.26 -2.93 7.21
C VAL A 285 15.89 -1.46 7.11
N LEU A 286 16.75 -0.59 7.59
CA LEU A 286 16.62 0.85 7.46
C LEU A 286 17.58 1.34 6.36
N ILE A 287 17.04 2.01 5.35
CA ILE A 287 17.83 2.56 4.23
C ILE A 287 18.12 4.03 4.53
N HIS A 288 19.40 4.32 4.70
CA HIS A 288 19.83 5.66 5.12
C HIS A 288 19.66 6.70 4.00
N GLY A 289 19.03 7.83 4.34
CA GLY A 289 18.75 8.95 3.44
C GLY A 289 17.61 8.70 2.45
N ALA A 290 16.86 7.59 2.57
CA ALA A 290 15.72 7.33 1.72
C ALA A 290 14.48 8.04 2.25
N ASP A 291 13.81 8.81 1.38
CA ASP A 291 12.48 9.35 1.59
C ASP A 291 11.41 8.30 1.23
N HIS A 292 10.13 8.61 1.43
CA HIS A 292 8.98 7.72 1.23
C HIS A 292 8.98 7.00 -0.12
N ALA A 293 8.91 5.67 -0.08
CA ALA A 293 8.91 4.78 -1.25
C ALA A 293 10.16 4.91 -2.16
N LEU A 294 11.28 5.41 -1.61
CA LEU A 294 12.54 5.59 -2.34
C LEU A 294 13.66 4.68 -1.85
N ALA A 295 13.38 3.73 -0.96
CA ALA A 295 14.37 2.83 -0.39
C ALA A 295 15.18 2.09 -1.49
N TYR A 296 14.49 1.52 -2.49
CA TYR A 296 15.14 0.79 -3.58
C TYR A 296 16.08 1.65 -4.43
N VAL A 297 15.68 2.88 -4.77
CA VAL A 297 16.50 3.75 -5.62
C VAL A 297 17.64 4.41 -4.85
N THR A 298 17.51 4.54 -3.53
CA THR A 298 18.52 5.15 -2.67
C THR A 298 19.69 4.20 -2.41
N ASP A 299 19.41 2.94 -2.05
CA ASP A 299 20.45 1.91 -1.93
C ASP A 299 20.00 0.60 -2.54
N ARG A 300 20.07 0.54 -3.87
CA ARG A 300 19.70 -0.65 -4.65
C ARG A 300 20.50 -1.89 -4.24
N ALA A 301 21.79 -1.73 -3.95
CA ALA A 301 22.66 -2.87 -3.65
C ALA A 301 22.25 -3.55 -2.34
N LEU A 302 22.05 -2.77 -1.29
CA LEU A 302 21.59 -3.28 0.01
C LEU A 302 20.18 -3.87 -0.12
N TYR A 303 19.27 -3.16 -0.79
CA TYR A 303 17.90 -3.61 -0.98
C TYR A 303 17.82 -4.96 -1.69
N GLU A 304 18.49 -5.09 -2.83
CA GLU A 304 18.52 -6.33 -3.61
C GLU A 304 19.23 -7.47 -2.86
N GLN A 305 20.27 -7.18 -2.08
CA GLN A 305 20.94 -8.15 -1.23
C GLN A 305 19.97 -8.71 -0.19
N GLU A 306 19.25 -7.86 0.53
CA GLU A 306 18.34 -8.26 1.59
C GLU A 306 17.14 -9.05 1.06
N VAL A 307 16.55 -8.59 -0.04
CA VAL A 307 15.44 -9.28 -0.70
C VAL A 307 15.90 -10.63 -1.27
N SER A 308 17.08 -10.70 -1.90
CA SER A 308 17.63 -11.96 -2.43
C SER A 308 17.87 -12.98 -1.31
N ALA A 309 18.46 -12.55 -0.19
CA ALA A 309 18.68 -13.40 0.96
C ALA A 309 17.37 -13.91 1.57
N PHE A 310 16.38 -13.02 1.67
CA PHE A 310 15.06 -13.34 2.22
C PHE A 310 14.32 -14.38 1.36
N ILE A 311 14.25 -14.18 0.05
CA ILE A 311 13.59 -15.11 -0.88
C ILE A 311 14.39 -16.42 -0.98
N GLY A 312 15.71 -16.35 -1.12
CA GLY A 312 16.57 -17.52 -1.29
C GLY A 312 16.53 -18.51 -0.13
N ALA A 313 16.30 -18.05 1.08
CA ALA A 313 16.13 -18.91 2.25
C ALA A 313 14.80 -19.67 2.30
N ARG A 314 13.83 -19.35 1.41
CA ARG A 314 12.43 -19.84 1.44
C ARG A 314 11.93 -20.39 0.09
N ALA A 315 12.78 -20.38 -0.90
CA ALA A 315 12.50 -20.86 -2.25
C ALA A 315 12.59 -22.38 -2.36
#